data_85de388e665fdda453995be9e14f47b1
#
_entry.id   85de388e665fdda453995be9e14f47b1
#
_cell.length_a   1.000
_cell.length_b   1.000
_cell.length_c   1.000
_cell.angle_alpha   90.00
_cell.angle_beta   90.00
_cell.angle_gamma   90.00
#
_symmetry.space_group_name_H-M   'P 1'
#
loop_
_entity.id
_entity.type
_entity.pdbx_description
1 polymer ?
#
loop_
_entity_poly.entity_id
_entity_poly.type
_entity_poly.pdbx_seq_one_letter_code
_entity_poly.pdbx_strand_id
1 'polypeptide(L)'
;MKRLLALLLVLVACTPALAAKKPPYTYFRVGNTGDVSPTTSPGIVLMGGGTDVDAAFQWMCGLAGNGDFLVIRATGTDAYNPYIQELCPAANSVATLIIPSAAAANDPNVAAIMQNAEAIWIAGGDQSNYTNFWTGTPVQTILNAKIAGHPVGGTSAGLNVLTQFVYSALAAQGATSSQSLADPFNRYLTFVRDFANVASLVGIIGDPHFVTRDRMGRDLAFLCRVAANGWSSAPRGVAVDEQTALLIDGSGNATLVGNSTAYFLQAPGPAQVCAAKTPLTYLNVGVQRINTSGTFNFNNWTATGSTNYTVSANAGVLTSSQPGGSAY
;
A
#
# COMPACT_ATOMS: atom_id res chain seq x y z
N MET A 1 67.47 -60.54 3.70
CA MET A 1 66.25 -59.98 4.27
C MET A 1 66.07 -58.57 3.69
N LYS A 2 65.19 -58.38 2.64
CA LYS A 2 64.87 -57.10 2.05
C LYS A 2 63.53 -56.64 2.62
N ARG A 3 63.49 -55.52 3.38
CA ARG A 3 62.28 -54.91 3.87
C ARG A 3 61.66 -54.00 2.80
N LEU A 4 60.49 -54.37 2.32
CA LEU A 4 59.66 -53.49 1.43
C LEU A 4 58.96 -52.44 2.32
N LEU A 5 59.21 -51.17 2.07
CA LEU A 5 58.48 -50.01 2.66
C LEU A 5 57.30 -49.70 1.74
N ALA A 6 56.08 -50.01 2.20
CA ALA A 6 54.85 -49.59 1.48
C ALA A 6 54.53 -48.13 1.81
N LEU A 7 54.59 -47.24 0.80
CA LEU A 7 54.19 -45.86 0.92
C LEU A 7 52.67 -45.74 0.69
N LEU A 8 51.94 -45.41 1.76
CA LEU A 8 50.50 -45.20 1.68
C LEU A 8 50.23 -43.73 1.18
N LEU A 9 49.79 -43.59 -0.07
CA LEU A 9 49.40 -42.32 -0.64
C LEU A 9 47.96 -41.99 -0.18
N VAL A 10 47.81 -41.04 0.75
CA VAL A 10 46.49 -40.53 1.14
C VAL A 10 46.08 -39.46 0.09
N LEU A 11 45.14 -39.80 -0.77
CA LEU A 11 44.46 -38.84 -1.66
C LEU A 11 43.45 -38.01 -0.84
N VAL A 12 43.83 -36.77 -0.55
CA VAL A 12 42.87 -35.76 -0.01
C VAL A 12 42.00 -35.29 -1.18
N ALA A 13 40.77 -35.79 -1.25
CA ALA A 13 39.78 -35.30 -2.18
C ALA A 13 39.32 -33.90 -1.75
N CYS A 14 39.85 -32.87 -2.39
CA CYS A 14 39.39 -31.48 -2.24
C CYS A 14 38.06 -31.35 -2.98
N THR A 15 36.91 -31.46 -2.24
CA THR A 15 35.59 -31.10 -2.81
C THR A 15 35.55 -29.59 -3.00
N PRO A 16 35.24 -29.06 -4.21
CA PRO A 16 35.06 -27.64 -4.38
C PRO A 16 33.86 -27.20 -3.55
N ALA A 17 34.08 -26.27 -2.62
CA ALA A 17 33.01 -25.59 -1.94
C ALA A 17 32.24 -24.79 -3.00
N LEU A 18 31.03 -25.23 -3.34
CA LEU A 18 30.10 -24.46 -4.14
C LEU A 18 29.82 -23.14 -3.41
N ALA A 19 30.28 -22.02 -3.98
CA ALA A 19 29.99 -20.69 -3.45
C ALA A 19 28.45 -20.55 -3.35
N ALA A 20 27.93 -20.31 -2.15
CA ALA A 20 26.50 -20.12 -1.93
C ALA A 20 26.04 -18.96 -2.82
N LYS A 21 25.03 -19.21 -3.65
CA LYS A 21 24.44 -18.18 -4.51
C LYS A 21 23.85 -17.08 -3.62
N LYS A 22 24.19 -15.82 -3.90
CA LYS A 22 23.63 -14.67 -3.16
C LYS A 22 22.10 -14.72 -3.23
N PRO A 23 21.37 -14.55 -2.10
CA PRO A 23 19.92 -14.50 -2.10
C PRO A 23 19.37 -13.44 -3.07
N PRO A 24 18.24 -13.69 -3.74
CA PRO A 24 17.63 -12.73 -4.67
C PRO A 24 16.94 -11.56 -3.95
N TYR A 25 16.94 -11.54 -2.63
CA TYR A 25 16.36 -10.53 -1.74
C TYR A 25 17.45 -9.96 -0.81
N THR A 26 17.10 -8.87 -0.09
CA THR A 26 17.93 -8.33 1.00
C THR A 26 17.08 -8.23 2.26
N TYR A 27 17.66 -8.61 3.40
CA TYR A 27 17.00 -8.61 4.69
C TYR A 27 17.87 -7.91 5.73
N PHE A 28 17.28 -6.97 6.44
CA PHE A 28 17.88 -6.24 7.56
C PHE A 28 16.99 -6.37 8.78
N ARG A 29 17.57 -6.52 9.97
CA ARG A 29 16.81 -6.64 11.22
C ARG A 29 17.56 -5.95 12.34
N VAL A 30 16.81 -5.27 13.21
CA VAL A 30 17.25 -4.77 14.53
C VAL A 30 16.36 -5.39 15.61
N GLY A 31 16.84 -5.39 16.86
CA GLY A 31 16.14 -6.04 17.97
C GLY A 31 16.51 -7.52 18.14
N ASN A 32 15.62 -8.30 18.71
CA ASN A 32 15.84 -9.72 19.01
C ASN A 32 15.82 -10.57 17.74
N THR A 33 16.62 -11.63 17.71
CA THR A 33 16.66 -12.58 16.59
C THR A 33 15.69 -13.75 16.73
N GLY A 34 15.23 -14.03 17.96
CA GLY A 34 14.21 -15.04 18.22
C GLY A 34 12.85 -14.59 17.74
N ASP A 35 12.08 -15.53 17.18
CA ASP A 35 10.70 -15.35 16.79
C ASP A 35 9.78 -15.36 18.01
N VAL A 36 8.71 -14.55 17.96
CA VAL A 36 7.66 -14.51 18.98
C VAL A 36 6.29 -14.53 18.31
N SER A 37 5.28 -14.99 19.02
CA SER A 37 3.92 -15.07 18.49
C SER A 37 2.91 -14.55 19.52
N PRO A 38 2.95 -13.25 19.83
CA PRO A 38 1.95 -12.62 20.70
C PRO A 38 0.57 -12.60 20.04
N THR A 39 -0.47 -12.37 20.87
CA THR A 39 -1.81 -12.12 20.34
C THR A 39 -1.82 -10.82 19.57
N THR A 40 -2.31 -10.84 18.33
CA THR A 40 -2.46 -9.69 17.45
C THR A 40 -3.93 -9.32 17.24
N SER A 41 -4.17 -8.12 16.76
CA SER A 41 -5.48 -7.66 16.30
C SER A 41 -5.38 -7.11 14.88
N PRO A 42 -6.38 -7.33 14.03
CA PRO A 42 -6.38 -6.79 12.67
C PRO A 42 -6.54 -5.28 12.69
N GLY A 43 -5.91 -4.61 11.75
CA GLY A 43 -6.05 -3.19 11.50
C GLY A 43 -5.37 -2.81 10.20
N ILE A 44 -5.86 -1.76 9.55
CA ILE A 44 -5.30 -1.28 8.29
C ILE A 44 -4.87 0.18 8.44
N VAL A 45 -3.67 0.50 7.96
CA VAL A 45 -3.18 1.87 7.86
C VAL A 45 -3.06 2.29 6.41
N LEU A 46 -3.77 3.36 6.04
CA LEU A 46 -3.61 4.03 4.75
C LEU A 46 -2.92 5.38 4.96
N MET A 47 -1.63 5.48 4.64
CA MET A 47 -0.85 6.70 4.82
C MET A 47 -0.59 7.39 3.48
N GLY A 48 -0.83 8.69 3.41
CA GLY A 48 -0.82 9.47 2.17
C GLY A 48 0.57 9.75 1.58
N GLY A 49 1.65 9.47 2.31
CA GLY A 49 3.03 9.75 1.87
C GLY A 49 3.60 11.04 2.46
N GLY A 50 4.74 11.49 1.93
CA GLY A 50 5.53 12.56 2.54
C GLY A 50 6.27 12.07 3.77
N THR A 51 6.37 12.91 4.81
CA THR A 51 6.90 12.50 6.12
C THR A 51 5.92 11.52 6.76
N ASP A 52 6.43 10.44 7.30
CA ASP A 52 5.63 9.42 7.96
C ASP A 52 4.98 9.94 9.25
N VAL A 53 3.88 9.31 9.66
CA VAL A 53 3.08 9.68 10.85
C VAL A 53 3.36 8.70 11.97
N ASP A 54 4.11 9.13 13.00
CA ASP A 54 4.56 8.32 14.13
C ASP A 54 3.43 7.56 14.82
N ALA A 55 2.31 8.22 15.05
CA ALA A 55 1.13 7.63 15.70
C ALA A 55 0.58 6.40 14.96
N ALA A 56 0.76 6.33 13.64
CA ALA A 56 0.32 5.18 12.86
C ALA A 56 1.17 3.94 13.15
N PHE A 57 2.49 4.10 13.27
CA PHE A 57 3.39 3.00 13.64
C PHE A 57 3.17 2.55 15.07
N GLN A 58 3.03 3.49 16.02
CA GLN A 58 2.74 3.18 17.42
C GLN A 58 1.43 2.40 17.56
N TRP A 59 0.40 2.78 16.81
CA TRP A 59 -0.87 2.05 16.77
C TRP A 59 -0.69 0.62 16.22
N MET A 60 0.06 0.45 15.13
CA MET A 60 0.35 -0.88 14.57
C MET A 60 1.15 -1.75 15.54
N CYS A 61 2.15 -1.20 16.23
CA CYS A 61 2.93 -1.93 17.23
C CYS A 61 2.06 -2.44 18.37
N GLY A 62 1.09 -1.63 18.84
CA GLY A 62 0.10 -2.04 19.84
C GLY A 62 -0.76 -3.21 19.36
N LEU A 63 -1.28 -3.15 18.13
CA LEU A 63 -2.08 -4.22 17.53
C LEU A 63 -1.26 -5.49 17.25
N ALA A 64 0.04 -5.35 16.99
CA ALA A 64 0.98 -6.46 16.81
C ALA A 64 1.39 -7.12 18.14
N GLY A 65 0.88 -6.66 19.30
CA GLY A 65 1.29 -7.17 20.60
C GLY A 65 2.77 -6.98 20.90
N ASN A 66 3.40 -5.97 20.29
CA ASN A 66 4.85 -5.74 20.31
C ASN A 66 5.69 -6.91 19.74
N GLY A 67 5.14 -7.68 18.81
CA GLY A 67 5.84 -8.75 18.09
C GLY A 67 6.85 -8.23 17.06
N ASP A 68 7.06 -9.00 16.00
CA ASP A 68 7.99 -8.69 14.92
C ASP A 68 7.35 -7.76 13.88
N PHE A 69 7.93 -6.57 13.70
CA PHE A 69 7.46 -5.58 12.73
C PHE A 69 8.26 -5.68 11.43
N LEU A 70 7.61 -6.02 10.31
CA LEU A 70 8.24 -6.20 9.02
C LEU A 70 7.86 -5.11 8.01
N VAL A 71 8.85 -4.40 7.52
CA VAL A 71 8.72 -3.50 6.36
C VAL A 71 9.05 -4.27 5.09
N ILE A 72 8.15 -4.25 4.10
CA ILE A 72 8.40 -4.82 2.77
C ILE A 72 8.45 -3.72 1.72
N ARG A 73 9.36 -3.87 0.75
CA ARG A 73 9.57 -2.93 -0.34
C ARG A 73 10.29 -3.59 -1.52
N ALA A 74 10.14 -3.05 -2.73
CA ALA A 74 10.86 -3.57 -3.91
C ALA A 74 12.27 -2.97 -4.03
N THR A 75 12.46 -1.73 -3.59
CA THR A 75 13.74 -1.00 -3.65
C THR A 75 13.92 -0.11 -2.43
N GLY A 76 15.13 0.30 -2.12
CA GLY A 76 15.44 1.25 -1.04
C GLY A 76 16.39 0.67 0.01
N THR A 77 16.29 1.16 1.24
CA THR A 77 17.16 0.83 2.37
C THR A 77 16.36 0.37 3.58
N ASP A 78 17.05 0.10 4.67
CA ASP A 78 16.52 -0.28 5.98
C ASP A 78 16.27 0.91 6.93
N ALA A 79 16.14 2.12 6.40
CA ALA A 79 15.98 3.34 7.22
C ALA A 79 14.76 3.29 8.17
N TYR A 80 13.76 2.46 7.86
CA TYR A 80 12.62 2.21 8.75
C TYR A 80 12.99 1.47 10.04
N ASN A 81 14.03 0.64 10.02
CA ASN A 81 14.36 -0.20 11.18
C ASN A 81 14.66 0.61 12.43
N PRO A 82 15.65 1.52 12.46
CA PRO A 82 15.91 2.32 13.64
C PRO A 82 14.75 3.26 13.98
N TYR A 83 14.08 3.83 12.98
CA TYR A 83 12.96 4.75 13.18
C TYR A 83 11.77 4.07 13.89
N ILE A 84 11.31 2.92 13.40
CA ILE A 84 10.19 2.20 14.02
C ILE A 84 10.61 1.62 15.36
N GLN A 85 11.86 1.16 15.52
CA GLN A 85 12.36 0.66 16.82
C GLN A 85 12.36 1.74 17.89
N GLU A 86 12.64 2.99 17.53
CA GLU A 86 12.55 4.14 18.44
C GLU A 86 11.11 4.43 18.85
N LEU A 87 10.16 4.39 17.90
CA LEU A 87 8.74 4.60 18.18
C LEU A 87 8.10 3.44 18.95
N CYS A 88 8.62 2.24 18.81
CA CYS A 88 8.11 1.00 19.38
C CYS A 88 9.22 0.26 20.17
N PRO A 89 9.71 0.80 21.27
CA PRO A 89 10.85 0.23 22.01
C PRO A 89 10.55 -1.17 22.61
N ALA A 90 9.27 -1.52 22.75
CA ALA A 90 8.85 -2.83 23.23
C ALA A 90 8.71 -3.87 22.12
N ALA A 91 8.82 -3.50 20.84
CA ALA A 91 8.74 -4.46 19.74
C ALA A 91 9.89 -5.48 19.82
N ASN A 92 9.57 -6.75 19.59
CA ASN A 92 10.58 -7.82 19.61
C ASN A 92 11.69 -7.54 18.59
N SER A 93 11.31 -7.20 17.36
CA SER A 93 12.25 -6.72 16.35
C SER A 93 11.57 -5.84 15.31
N VAL A 94 12.39 -5.09 14.58
CA VAL A 94 11.98 -4.38 13.36
C VAL A 94 12.88 -4.81 12.22
N ALA A 95 12.29 -5.17 11.10
CA ALA A 95 13.03 -5.66 9.96
C ALA A 95 12.57 -5.02 8.64
N THR A 96 13.49 -4.92 7.68
CA THR A 96 13.17 -4.54 6.29
C THR A 96 13.54 -5.67 5.35
N LEU A 97 12.58 -6.09 4.53
CA LEU A 97 12.74 -7.09 3.49
C LEU A 97 12.59 -6.44 2.11
N ILE A 98 13.67 -6.40 1.34
CA ILE A 98 13.70 -5.87 -0.03
C ILE A 98 13.46 -7.02 -1.00
N ILE A 99 12.36 -6.96 -1.77
CA ILE A 99 11.88 -8.00 -2.68
C ILE A 99 11.85 -7.43 -4.11
N PRO A 100 12.98 -7.38 -4.84
CA PRO A 100 13.14 -6.58 -6.06
C PRO A 100 12.69 -7.27 -7.35
N SER A 101 12.10 -8.47 -7.26
CA SER A 101 11.72 -9.24 -8.45
C SER A 101 10.72 -10.36 -8.10
N ALA A 102 10.07 -10.92 -9.12
CA ALA A 102 9.24 -12.11 -8.98
C ALA A 102 10.05 -13.34 -8.49
N ALA A 103 11.33 -13.43 -8.86
CA ALA A 103 12.21 -14.49 -8.36
C ALA A 103 12.43 -14.38 -6.84
N ALA A 104 12.62 -13.16 -6.32
CA ALA A 104 12.70 -12.90 -4.89
C ALA A 104 11.35 -13.18 -4.19
N ALA A 105 10.25 -12.78 -4.80
CA ALA A 105 8.90 -12.98 -4.26
C ALA A 105 8.47 -14.46 -4.18
N ASN A 106 9.15 -15.36 -4.92
CA ASN A 106 8.96 -16.80 -4.87
C ASN A 106 10.01 -17.54 -4.01
N ASP A 107 10.95 -16.81 -3.37
CA ASP A 107 11.95 -17.42 -2.50
C ASP A 107 11.32 -17.92 -1.19
N PRO A 108 11.55 -19.19 -0.78
CA PRO A 108 10.95 -19.74 0.43
C PRO A 108 11.38 -19.04 1.73
N ASN A 109 12.57 -18.42 1.76
CA ASN A 109 13.00 -17.65 2.92
C ASN A 109 12.24 -16.33 3.02
N VAL A 110 11.91 -15.68 1.89
CA VAL A 110 11.03 -14.50 1.86
C VAL A 110 9.66 -14.86 2.43
N ALA A 111 9.10 -16.00 2.01
CA ALA A 111 7.84 -16.49 2.55
C ALA A 111 7.92 -16.75 4.07
N ALA A 112 8.97 -17.40 4.55
CA ALA A 112 9.17 -17.67 5.97
C ALA A 112 9.30 -16.39 6.81
N ILE A 113 10.09 -15.40 6.34
CA ILE A 113 10.23 -14.10 7.02
C ILE A 113 8.87 -13.39 7.13
N MET A 114 8.06 -13.39 6.07
CA MET A 114 6.74 -12.76 6.09
C MET A 114 5.74 -13.51 6.98
N GLN A 115 5.83 -14.83 7.06
CA GLN A 115 4.96 -15.67 7.92
C GLN A 115 5.18 -15.39 9.42
N ASN A 116 6.39 -15.05 9.80
CA ASN A 116 6.77 -14.80 11.20
C ASN A 116 6.51 -13.36 11.66
N ALA A 117 6.05 -12.47 10.79
CA ALA A 117 5.79 -11.07 11.15
C ALA A 117 4.41 -10.89 11.80
N GLU A 118 4.33 -10.11 12.90
CA GLU A 118 3.08 -9.71 13.55
C GLU A 118 2.53 -8.40 13.00
N ALA A 119 3.36 -7.59 12.36
CA ALA A 119 2.92 -6.42 11.61
C ALA A 119 3.61 -6.36 10.24
N ILE A 120 2.90 -5.92 9.19
CA ILE A 120 3.49 -5.70 7.87
C ILE A 120 3.25 -4.26 7.42
N TRP A 121 4.33 -3.58 7.04
CA TRP A 121 4.30 -2.25 6.44
C TRP A 121 4.78 -2.29 5.00
N ILE A 122 3.97 -1.81 4.07
CA ILE A 122 4.35 -1.66 2.66
C ILE A 122 4.87 -0.24 2.47
N ALA A 123 6.18 -0.11 2.29
CA ALA A 123 6.82 1.20 2.14
C ALA A 123 6.38 1.93 0.86
N GLY A 124 6.62 3.22 0.81
CA GLY A 124 6.48 4.02 -0.42
C GLY A 124 7.49 3.60 -1.49
N GLY A 125 7.23 3.99 -2.73
CA GLY A 125 8.07 3.67 -3.88
C GLY A 125 7.27 3.71 -5.18
N ASP A 126 7.55 2.77 -6.06
CA ASP A 126 6.82 2.56 -7.30
C ASP A 126 5.89 1.34 -7.15
N GLN A 127 4.59 1.57 -7.10
CA GLN A 127 3.59 0.51 -6.97
C GLN A 127 3.56 -0.46 -8.17
N SER A 128 4.06 -0.04 -9.33
CA SER A 128 4.20 -0.93 -10.48
C SER A 128 5.13 -2.12 -10.18
N ASN A 129 6.17 -1.90 -9.39
CA ASN A 129 7.05 -2.98 -8.94
C ASN A 129 6.30 -3.96 -8.04
N TYR A 130 5.46 -3.47 -7.13
CA TYR A 130 4.69 -4.33 -6.22
C TYR A 130 3.71 -5.20 -7.01
N THR A 131 2.94 -4.59 -7.92
CA THR A 131 1.98 -5.33 -8.74
C THR A 131 2.63 -6.27 -9.75
N ASN A 132 3.78 -5.91 -10.33
CA ASN A 132 4.48 -6.74 -11.30
C ASN A 132 5.28 -7.89 -10.67
N PHE A 133 5.89 -7.64 -9.48
CA PHE A 133 6.79 -8.62 -8.88
C PHE A 133 6.10 -9.56 -7.89
N TRP A 134 5.04 -9.10 -7.22
CA TRP A 134 4.45 -9.83 -6.09
C TRP A 134 3.11 -10.47 -6.42
N THR A 135 2.41 -10.05 -7.50
CA THR A 135 1.13 -10.68 -7.89
C THR A 135 1.33 -12.15 -8.27
N GLY A 136 0.46 -13.02 -7.74
CA GLY A 136 0.48 -14.46 -8.00
C GLY A 136 1.62 -15.21 -7.31
N THR A 137 2.32 -14.58 -6.35
CA THR A 137 3.45 -15.17 -5.62
C THR A 137 3.10 -15.45 -4.16
N PRO A 138 3.94 -16.21 -3.41
CA PRO A 138 3.80 -16.36 -1.97
C PRO A 138 3.73 -15.05 -1.19
N VAL A 139 4.40 -13.99 -1.64
CA VAL A 139 4.33 -12.64 -1.02
C VAL A 139 2.88 -12.14 -0.99
N GLN A 140 2.16 -12.15 -2.11
CA GLN A 140 0.76 -11.75 -2.16
C GLN A 140 -0.13 -12.65 -1.30
N THR A 141 0.08 -13.97 -1.39
CA THR A 141 -0.71 -14.95 -0.62
C THR A 141 -0.58 -14.75 0.88
N ILE A 142 0.66 -14.56 1.37
CA ILE A 142 0.94 -14.37 2.80
C ILE A 142 0.43 -13.00 3.26
N LEU A 143 0.64 -11.92 2.47
CA LEU A 143 0.09 -10.60 2.77
C LEU A 143 -1.43 -10.68 3.00
N ASN A 144 -2.15 -11.35 2.11
CA ASN A 144 -3.60 -11.52 2.22
C ASN A 144 -4.01 -12.36 3.43
N ALA A 145 -3.23 -13.37 3.80
CA ALA A 145 -3.47 -14.13 5.02
C ALA A 145 -3.24 -13.29 6.29
N LYS A 146 -2.20 -12.44 6.29
CA LYS A 146 -1.88 -11.56 7.43
C LYS A 146 -2.94 -10.47 7.65
N ILE A 147 -3.51 -9.90 6.60
CA ILE A 147 -4.59 -8.89 6.68
C ILE A 147 -5.75 -9.34 7.55
N ALA A 148 -6.06 -10.62 7.59
CA ALA A 148 -7.20 -11.14 8.35
C ALA A 148 -7.03 -11.10 9.88
N GLY A 149 -5.80 -11.09 10.40
CA GLY A 149 -5.55 -11.19 11.84
C GLY A 149 -4.45 -10.29 12.39
N HIS A 150 -3.76 -9.56 11.54
CA HIS A 150 -2.60 -8.75 11.92
C HIS A 150 -2.74 -7.31 11.40
N PRO A 151 -2.07 -6.32 12.01
CA PRO A 151 -2.01 -4.98 11.46
C PRO A 151 -1.16 -4.97 10.18
N VAL A 152 -1.75 -4.41 9.12
CA VAL A 152 -1.08 -4.20 7.84
C VAL A 152 -1.27 -2.74 7.42
N GLY A 153 -0.21 -2.11 6.97
CA GLY A 153 -0.30 -0.72 6.53
C GLY A 153 0.59 -0.43 5.34
N GLY A 154 0.42 0.76 4.77
CA GLY A 154 1.28 1.22 3.70
C GLY A 154 1.18 2.71 3.44
N THR A 155 2.29 3.27 2.97
CA THR A 155 2.39 4.69 2.61
C THR A 155 2.54 4.86 1.11
N SER A 156 1.93 5.91 0.52
CA SER A 156 2.09 6.25 -0.89
C SER A 156 1.78 5.05 -1.81
N ALA A 157 2.77 4.45 -2.47
CA ALA A 157 2.61 3.23 -3.27
C ALA A 157 2.01 2.06 -2.45
N GLY A 158 2.36 1.95 -1.16
CA GLY A 158 1.81 0.96 -0.24
C GLY A 158 0.32 1.16 0.03
N LEU A 159 -0.15 2.41 0.15
CA LEU A 159 -1.58 2.72 0.22
C LEU A 159 -2.31 2.25 -1.04
N ASN A 160 -1.77 2.56 -2.23
CA ASN A 160 -2.39 2.20 -3.49
C ASN A 160 -2.68 0.69 -3.60
N VAL A 161 -1.74 -0.17 -3.19
CA VAL A 161 -1.88 -1.62 -3.34
C VAL A 161 -2.75 -2.28 -2.27
N LEU A 162 -3.14 -1.55 -1.22
CA LEU A 162 -4.03 -2.06 -0.18
C LEU A 162 -5.52 -1.92 -0.52
N THR A 163 -5.89 -1.10 -1.50
CA THR A 163 -7.28 -0.97 -1.97
C THR A 163 -7.60 -2.01 -3.06
N GLN A 164 -8.88 -2.34 -3.22
CA GLN A 164 -9.27 -3.38 -4.19
C GLN A 164 -8.89 -2.99 -5.62
N PHE A 165 -9.18 -1.76 -6.03
CA PHE A 165 -8.75 -1.25 -7.32
C PHE A 165 -7.47 -0.45 -7.13
N VAL A 166 -6.47 -0.74 -7.93
CA VAL A 166 -5.13 -0.19 -7.79
C VAL A 166 -4.76 0.61 -9.02
N TYR A 167 -4.45 1.88 -8.84
CA TYR A 167 -3.73 2.64 -9.85
C TYR A 167 -2.30 2.08 -9.93
N SER A 168 -2.03 1.24 -10.92
CA SER A 168 -0.78 0.46 -11.01
C SER A 168 0.43 1.26 -11.52
N ALA A 169 0.20 2.42 -12.13
CA ALA A 169 1.26 3.32 -12.63
C ALA A 169 2.34 2.62 -13.49
N LEU A 170 1.93 1.67 -14.34
CA LEU A 170 2.87 0.90 -15.20
C LEU A 170 3.63 1.76 -16.22
N ALA A 171 3.14 2.96 -16.52
CA ALA A 171 3.85 3.92 -17.33
C ALA A 171 4.86 4.70 -16.46
N ALA A 172 6.02 5.03 -17.01
CA ALA A 172 7.14 5.67 -16.29
C ALA A 172 6.80 7.01 -15.60
N GLN A 173 5.66 7.62 -15.92
CA GLN A 173 5.16 8.85 -15.31
C GLN A 173 3.76 8.63 -14.73
N GLY A 174 3.51 9.20 -13.55
CA GLY A 174 2.16 9.27 -12.99
C GLY A 174 1.28 10.25 -13.78
N ALA A 175 -0.03 9.94 -13.88
CA ALA A 175 -1.00 10.84 -14.50
C ALA A 175 -1.26 12.08 -13.61
N THR A 176 -1.32 13.26 -14.21
CA THR A 176 -1.79 14.48 -13.54
C THR A 176 -3.31 14.62 -13.64
N SER A 177 -3.92 15.47 -12.80
CA SER A 177 -5.35 15.81 -12.90
C SER A 177 -5.72 16.34 -14.27
N SER A 178 -4.95 17.27 -14.81
CA SER A 178 -5.19 17.85 -16.14
C SER A 178 -5.18 16.80 -17.26
N GLN A 179 -4.18 15.90 -17.27
CA GLN A 179 -4.11 14.81 -18.24
C GLN A 179 -5.29 13.84 -18.11
N SER A 180 -5.68 13.53 -16.88
CA SER A 180 -6.75 12.58 -16.57
C SER A 180 -8.13 13.13 -16.92
N LEU A 181 -8.35 14.43 -16.70
CA LEU A 181 -9.58 15.12 -17.07
C LEU A 181 -9.71 15.31 -18.58
N ALA A 182 -8.60 15.56 -19.29
CA ALA A 182 -8.60 15.69 -20.74
C ALA A 182 -8.81 14.35 -21.45
N ASP A 183 -8.34 13.25 -20.87
CA ASP A 183 -8.51 11.90 -21.42
C ASP A 183 -8.46 10.87 -20.28
N PRO A 184 -9.60 10.35 -19.79
CA PRO A 184 -9.64 9.33 -18.75
C PRO A 184 -9.05 7.99 -19.18
N PHE A 185 -8.76 7.80 -20.48
CA PHE A 185 -8.04 6.65 -21.02
C PHE A 185 -6.60 6.96 -21.42
N ASN A 186 -6.04 8.06 -20.87
CA ASN A 186 -4.65 8.41 -21.07
C ASN A 186 -3.73 7.23 -20.72
N ARG A 187 -2.66 7.03 -21.49
CA ARG A 187 -1.71 5.91 -21.34
C ARG A 187 -1.08 5.80 -19.95
N TYR A 188 -1.06 6.89 -19.18
CA TYR A 188 -0.54 6.90 -17.81
C TYR A 188 -1.54 6.39 -16.76
N LEU A 189 -2.81 6.21 -17.15
CA LEU A 189 -3.87 5.66 -16.30
C LEU A 189 -3.98 4.15 -16.50
N THR A 190 -3.14 3.40 -15.80
CA THR A 190 -3.14 1.95 -15.79
C THR A 190 -3.64 1.42 -14.46
N PHE A 191 -4.42 0.34 -14.49
CA PHE A 191 -5.08 -0.20 -13.31
C PHE A 191 -4.97 -1.71 -13.26
N VAL A 192 -4.88 -2.24 -12.04
CA VAL A 192 -5.08 -3.66 -11.71
C VAL A 192 -6.08 -3.75 -10.55
N ARG A 193 -6.48 -4.97 -10.17
CA ARG A 193 -7.41 -5.20 -9.08
C ARG A 193 -7.03 -6.42 -8.28
N ASP A 194 -7.57 -6.48 -7.05
CA ASP A 194 -7.49 -7.66 -6.20
C ASP A 194 -6.04 -8.07 -5.82
N PHE A 195 -5.15 -7.07 -5.65
CA PHE A 195 -3.81 -7.32 -5.13
C PHE A 195 -3.88 -7.62 -3.62
N ALA A 196 -4.61 -6.81 -2.86
CA ALA A 196 -4.88 -7.02 -1.44
C ALA A 196 -6.38 -7.25 -1.21
N ASN A 197 -6.72 -8.13 -0.28
CA ASN A 197 -8.10 -8.50 0.08
C ASN A 197 -8.47 -7.91 1.45
N VAL A 198 -8.56 -6.59 1.51
CA VAL A 198 -9.01 -5.86 2.69
C VAL A 198 -10.53 -5.72 2.65
N ALA A 199 -11.24 -6.37 3.56
CA ALA A 199 -12.71 -6.44 3.54
C ALA A 199 -13.38 -5.05 3.55
N SER A 200 -12.87 -4.11 4.35
CA SER A 200 -13.36 -2.73 4.42
C SER A 200 -13.06 -1.89 3.18
N LEU A 201 -12.15 -2.32 2.30
CA LEU A 201 -11.72 -1.59 1.11
C LEU A 201 -12.21 -2.22 -0.21
N VAL A 202 -13.19 -3.11 -0.14
CA VAL A 202 -13.84 -3.69 -1.33
C VAL A 202 -14.64 -2.61 -2.07
N GLY A 203 -14.50 -2.54 -3.39
CA GLY A 203 -15.16 -1.55 -4.24
C GLY A 203 -14.48 -0.17 -4.24
N ILE A 204 -13.28 -0.05 -3.68
CA ILE A 204 -12.59 1.22 -3.43
C ILE A 204 -11.28 1.28 -4.22
N ILE A 205 -10.97 2.47 -4.75
CA ILE A 205 -9.65 2.83 -5.27
C ILE A 205 -9.00 3.84 -4.34
N GLY A 206 -7.68 3.73 -4.11
CA GLY A 206 -6.90 4.62 -3.26
C GLY A 206 -6.09 5.65 -4.05
N ASP A 207 -5.98 6.88 -3.52
CA ASP A 207 -5.09 7.92 -4.07
C ASP A 207 -4.32 8.66 -2.97
N PRO A 208 -3.02 8.41 -2.77
CA PRO A 208 -2.17 9.12 -1.80
C PRO A 208 -1.74 10.50 -2.32
N HIS A 209 -1.03 11.31 -1.49
CA HIS A 209 -0.51 12.63 -1.83
C HIS A 209 -1.56 13.59 -2.44
N PHE A 210 -2.77 13.53 -1.92
CA PHE A 210 -3.96 13.96 -2.64
C PHE A 210 -4.02 15.46 -2.90
N VAL A 211 -3.93 16.26 -1.86
CA VAL A 211 -3.94 17.74 -1.96
C VAL A 211 -2.60 18.24 -2.47
N THR A 212 -1.51 17.75 -1.86
CA THR A 212 -0.14 18.19 -2.17
C THR A 212 0.21 18.05 -3.64
N ARG A 213 -0.35 17.07 -4.35
CA ARG A 213 -0.09 16.83 -5.78
C ARG A 213 -1.29 17.09 -6.68
N ASP A 214 -2.29 17.84 -6.21
CA ASP A 214 -3.49 18.21 -6.97
C ASP A 214 -4.14 17.01 -7.68
N ARG A 215 -4.64 16.04 -6.92
CA ARG A 215 -5.11 14.75 -7.48
C ARG A 215 -6.61 14.59 -7.62
N MET A 216 -7.43 15.57 -7.24
CA MET A 216 -8.90 15.48 -7.34
C MET A 216 -9.39 15.14 -8.75
N GLY A 217 -8.88 15.81 -9.78
CA GLY A 217 -9.27 15.53 -11.17
C GLY A 217 -8.82 14.14 -11.64
N ARG A 218 -7.66 13.65 -11.15
CA ARG A 218 -7.19 12.31 -11.43
C ARG A 218 -8.09 11.25 -10.79
N ASP A 219 -8.52 11.48 -9.56
CA ASP A 219 -9.37 10.53 -8.84
C ASP A 219 -10.76 10.41 -9.48
N LEU A 220 -11.33 11.51 -10.00
CA LEU A 220 -12.55 11.45 -10.82
C LEU A 220 -12.38 10.55 -12.06
N ALA A 221 -11.22 10.61 -12.72
CA ALA A 221 -10.91 9.72 -13.83
C ALA A 221 -10.72 8.28 -13.37
N PHE A 222 -10.19 8.03 -12.16
CA PHE A 222 -10.12 6.70 -11.57
C PHE A 222 -11.51 6.09 -11.38
N LEU A 223 -12.43 6.84 -10.77
CA LEU A 223 -13.82 6.41 -10.59
C LEU A 223 -14.52 6.12 -11.94
N CYS A 224 -14.34 6.99 -12.94
CA CYS A 224 -14.83 6.77 -14.29
C CYS A 224 -14.28 5.45 -14.86
N ARG A 225 -12.97 5.19 -14.75
CA ARG A 225 -12.34 3.98 -15.28
C ARG A 225 -12.77 2.71 -14.55
N VAL A 226 -12.96 2.76 -13.23
CA VAL A 226 -13.49 1.63 -12.44
C VAL A 226 -14.88 1.23 -12.94
N ALA A 227 -15.75 2.22 -13.21
CA ALA A 227 -17.07 1.97 -13.78
C ALA A 227 -16.99 1.47 -15.24
N ALA A 228 -16.20 2.12 -16.10
CA ALA A 228 -16.06 1.77 -17.51
C ALA A 228 -15.44 0.37 -17.72
N ASN A 229 -14.58 -0.08 -16.81
CA ASN A 229 -14.03 -1.43 -16.80
C ASN A 229 -15.06 -2.48 -16.31
N GLY A 230 -16.26 -2.09 -15.90
CA GLY A 230 -17.27 -2.99 -15.34
C GLY A 230 -16.93 -3.54 -13.95
N TRP A 231 -16.03 -2.88 -13.20
CA TRP A 231 -15.58 -3.36 -11.90
C TRP A 231 -16.50 -2.94 -10.76
N SER A 232 -17.17 -1.80 -10.90
CA SER A 232 -18.19 -1.31 -9.96
C SER A 232 -19.19 -0.43 -10.68
N SER A 233 -20.48 -0.56 -10.36
CA SER A 233 -21.53 0.35 -10.83
C SER A 233 -21.65 1.63 -10.02
N ALA A 234 -21.08 1.63 -8.81
CA ALA A 234 -21.02 2.77 -7.88
C ALA A 234 -19.62 2.88 -7.28
N PRO A 235 -18.62 3.30 -8.07
CA PRO A 235 -17.23 3.33 -7.64
C PRO A 235 -17.01 4.33 -6.50
N ARG A 236 -16.11 3.98 -5.59
CA ARG A 236 -15.72 4.78 -4.42
C ARG A 236 -14.23 5.03 -4.43
N GLY A 237 -13.83 6.21 -3.95
CA GLY A 237 -12.44 6.61 -3.76
C GLY A 237 -12.12 6.89 -2.31
N VAL A 238 -10.94 6.50 -1.84
CA VAL A 238 -10.34 6.96 -0.61
C VAL A 238 -9.03 7.67 -0.93
N ALA A 239 -8.95 8.95 -0.59
CA ALA A 239 -7.77 9.73 -0.88
C ALA A 239 -7.19 10.33 0.41
N VAL A 240 -5.87 10.21 0.59
CA VAL A 240 -5.18 10.66 1.80
C VAL A 240 -4.03 11.59 1.40
N ASP A 241 -3.96 12.74 2.04
CA ASP A 241 -2.89 13.70 1.76
C ASP A 241 -1.60 13.35 2.50
N GLU A 242 -0.51 14.00 2.13
CA GLU A 242 0.81 13.81 2.76
C GLU A 242 0.75 14.09 4.28
N GLN A 243 1.64 13.45 5.04
CA GLN A 243 1.77 13.58 6.49
C GLN A 243 0.46 13.23 7.25
N THR A 244 -0.33 12.33 6.68
CA THR A 244 -1.65 11.97 7.19
C THR A 244 -1.89 10.49 7.00
N ALA A 245 -2.54 9.85 7.96
CA ALA A 245 -2.89 8.44 7.89
C ALA A 245 -4.29 8.18 8.41
N LEU A 246 -5.01 7.26 7.76
CA LEU A 246 -6.24 6.65 8.26
C LEU A 246 -5.89 5.35 8.99
N LEU A 247 -6.32 5.23 10.24
CA LEU A 247 -6.23 4.03 11.05
C LEU A 247 -7.60 3.35 11.03
N ILE A 248 -7.70 2.24 10.32
CA ILE A 248 -8.95 1.49 10.11
C ILE A 248 -8.95 0.26 11.02
N ASP A 249 -9.85 0.19 11.98
CA ASP A 249 -9.98 -0.95 12.88
C ASP A 249 -10.60 -2.18 12.19
N GLY A 250 -10.58 -3.34 12.87
CA GLY A 250 -11.16 -4.58 12.36
C GLY A 250 -12.69 -4.52 12.11
N SER A 251 -13.36 -3.48 12.59
CA SER A 251 -14.78 -3.22 12.37
C SER A 251 -15.04 -2.22 11.23
N GLY A 252 -14.00 -1.74 10.54
CA GLY A 252 -14.11 -0.79 9.43
C GLY A 252 -14.34 0.67 9.87
N ASN A 253 -14.14 1.00 11.15
CA ASN A 253 -14.14 2.39 11.61
C ASN A 253 -12.73 2.97 11.41
N ALA A 254 -12.65 4.18 10.90
CA ALA A 254 -11.41 4.87 10.66
C ALA A 254 -11.31 6.16 11.47
N THR A 255 -10.16 6.37 12.08
CA THR A 255 -9.72 7.63 12.66
C THR A 255 -8.56 8.19 11.85
N LEU A 256 -8.43 9.52 11.81
CA LEU A 256 -7.38 10.18 11.08
C LEU A 256 -6.34 10.74 12.05
N VAL A 257 -5.07 10.48 11.75
CA VAL A 257 -3.93 11.03 12.47
C VAL A 257 -2.99 11.75 11.49
N GLY A 258 -2.23 12.71 12.00
CA GLY A 258 -1.31 13.52 11.18
C GLY A 258 -1.77 14.96 11.01
N ASN A 259 -1.38 15.62 9.93
CA ASN A 259 -1.44 17.08 9.81
C ASN A 259 -2.37 17.62 8.71
N SER A 260 -2.96 16.75 7.89
CA SER A 260 -3.80 17.15 6.76
C SER A 260 -5.17 16.45 6.79
N THR A 261 -5.68 16.04 5.65
CA THR A 261 -7.07 15.61 5.45
C THR A 261 -7.15 14.29 4.67
N ALA A 262 -8.28 13.60 4.84
CA ALA A 262 -8.68 12.49 3.99
C ALA A 262 -10.03 12.77 3.33
N TYR A 263 -10.23 12.20 2.16
CA TYR A 263 -11.40 12.41 1.29
C TYR A 263 -12.00 11.07 0.94
N PHE A 264 -13.31 10.98 1.02
CA PHE A 264 -14.08 9.81 0.63
C PHE A 264 -15.03 10.22 -0.49
N LEU A 265 -14.71 9.73 -1.70
CA LEU A 265 -15.46 10.05 -2.90
C LEU A 265 -16.47 8.94 -3.21
N GLN A 266 -17.68 9.33 -3.56
CA GLN A 266 -18.71 8.39 -4.00
C GLN A 266 -19.36 8.90 -5.27
N ALA A 267 -19.23 8.13 -6.33
CA ALA A 267 -19.87 8.43 -7.59
C ALA A 267 -21.39 8.16 -7.51
N PRO A 268 -22.23 9.00 -8.12
CA PRO A 268 -23.69 8.79 -8.15
C PRO A 268 -24.11 7.66 -9.09
N GLY A 269 -23.19 7.15 -9.89
CA GLY A 269 -23.37 6.15 -10.93
C GLY A 269 -22.25 6.25 -11.98
N PRO A 270 -22.39 5.70 -13.17
CA PRO A 270 -21.44 5.88 -14.27
C PRO A 270 -21.33 7.35 -14.70
N ALA A 271 -20.14 7.76 -15.16
CA ALA A 271 -19.91 9.08 -15.71
C ALA A 271 -20.75 9.31 -16.99
N GLN A 272 -21.17 10.55 -17.22
CA GLN A 272 -21.92 10.94 -18.42
C GLN A 272 -21.08 10.78 -19.70
N VAL A 273 -19.78 11.09 -19.61
CA VAL A 273 -18.80 10.88 -20.69
C VAL A 273 -17.52 10.34 -20.09
N CYS A 274 -17.18 9.10 -20.40
CA CYS A 274 -15.96 8.41 -20.00
C CYS A 274 -15.44 7.61 -21.20
N ALA A 275 -14.74 8.27 -22.12
CA ALA A 275 -14.27 7.68 -23.37
C ALA A 275 -12.83 8.12 -23.69
N ALA A 276 -12.13 7.30 -24.47
CA ALA A 276 -10.77 7.61 -24.89
C ALA A 276 -10.72 8.88 -25.74
N LYS A 277 -9.68 9.69 -25.52
CA LYS A 277 -9.40 10.94 -26.23
C LYS A 277 -10.57 11.94 -26.17
N THR A 278 -11.38 11.86 -25.12
CA THR A 278 -12.54 12.73 -24.91
C THR A 278 -12.47 13.27 -23.47
N PRO A 279 -12.62 14.59 -23.27
CA PRO A 279 -12.65 15.16 -21.94
C PRO A 279 -13.74 14.57 -21.07
N LEU A 280 -13.38 14.25 -19.81
CA LEU A 280 -14.27 13.66 -18.83
C LEU A 280 -15.48 14.54 -18.52
N THR A 281 -16.68 13.97 -18.55
CA THR A 281 -17.85 14.57 -17.90
C THR A 281 -18.38 13.63 -16.84
N TYR A 282 -18.19 14.01 -15.58
CA TYR A 282 -18.63 13.27 -14.40
C TYR A 282 -19.19 14.25 -13.39
N LEU A 283 -20.52 14.30 -13.30
CA LEU A 283 -21.19 15.33 -12.51
C LEU A 283 -21.57 14.82 -11.12
N ASN A 284 -21.51 15.71 -10.13
CA ASN A 284 -22.05 15.52 -8.78
C ASN A 284 -21.45 14.32 -8.02
N VAL A 285 -20.15 14.08 -8.15
CA VAL A 285 -19.46 13.11 -7.31
C VAL A 285 -19.43 13.64 -5.88
N GLY A 286 -20.04 12.91 -4.95
CA GLY A 286 -20.09 13.27 -3.53
C GLY A 286 -18.72 13.13 -2.87
N VAL A 287 -18.37 14.08 -2.02
CA VAL A 287 -17.12 14.10 -1.26
C VAL A 287 -17.44 14.32 0.22
N GLN A 288 -16.91 13.47 1.08
CA GLN A 288 -16.86 13.67 2.53
C GLN A 288 -15.39 13.88 2.89
N ARG A 289 -15.01 15.08 3.33
CA ARG A 289 -13.66 15.41 3.77
C ARG A 289 -13.60 15.44 5.29
N ILE A 290 -12.65 14.72 5.88
CA ILE A 290 -12.37 14.76 7.33
C ILE A 290 -10.95 15.30 7.60
N ASN A 291 -10.77 15.83 8.80
CA ASN A 291 -9.49 16.12 9.44
C ASN A 291 -9.35 15.27 10.71
N THR A 292 -8.38 15.55 11.55
CA THR A 292 -8.08 14.78 12.78
C THR A 292 -9.22 14.78 13.82
N SER A 293 -10.22 15.65 13.69
CA SER A 293 -11.41 15.64 14.57
C SER A 293 -12.55 14.78 14.03
N GLY A 294 -12.44 14.29 12.80
CA GLY A 294 -13.45 13.48 12.13
C GLY A 294 -13.14 11.98 12.16
N THR A 295 -14.17 11.19 11.94
CA THR A 295 -14.07 9.73 11.76
C THR A 295 -14.82 9.29 10.51
N PHE A 296 -14.52 8.09 10.01
CA PHE A 296 -15.21 7.51 8.88
C PHE A 296 -15.53 6.04 9.14
N ASN A 297 -16.69 5.56 8.68
CA ASN A 297 -17.03 4.15 8.73
C ASN A 297 -17.16 3.60 7.30
N PHE A 298 -16.30 2.67 6.95
CA PHE A 298 -16.25 2.07 5.62
C PHE A 298 -17.42 1.16 5.29
N ASN A 299 -18.10 0.57 6.29
CA ASN A 299 -19.20 -0.36 6.06
C ASN A 299 -20.46 0.36 5.59
N ASN A 300 -20.77 1.52 6.15
CA ASN A 300 -21.95 2.32 5.79
C ASN A 300 -21.61 3.58 4.98
N TRP A 301 -20.31 3.82 4.71
CA TRP A 301 -19.79 4.93 3.92
C TRP A 301 -20.16 6.30 4.49
N THR A 302 -20.05 6.48 5.79
CA THR A 302 -20.42 7.73 6.48
C THR A 302 -19.28 8.29 7.30
N ALA A 303 -19.15 9.62 7.27
CA ALA A 303 -18.23 10.38 8.09
C ALA A 303 -18.96 11.12 9.22
N THR A 304 -18.25 11.35 10.33
CA THR A 304 -18.62 12.32 11.37
C THR A 304 -17.60 13.44 11.40
N GLY A 305 -18.02 14.66 11.70
CA GLY A 305 -17.12 15.81 11.70
C GLY A 305 -16.58 16.18 10.31
N SER A 306 -17.32 15.83 9.25
CA SER A 306 -16.89 16.03 7.86
C SER A 306 -17.41 17.35 7.26
N THR A 307 -16.68 17.85 6.28
CA THR A 307 -17.20 18.80 5.29
C THR A 307 -17.71 18.00 4.09
N ASN A 308 -19.01 18.14 3.78
CA ASN A 308 -19.66 17.42 2.68
C ASN A 308 -19.92 18.37 1.51
N TYR A 309 -19.56 17.96 0.30
CA TYR A 309 -19.76 18.74 -0.91
C TYR A 309 -19.74 17.82 -2.14
N THR A 310 -19.92 18.39 -3.32
CA THR A 310 -19.79 17.67 -4.58
C THR A 310 -18.69 18.28 -5.45
N VAL A 311 -18.02 17.41 -6.22
CA VAL A 311 -17.12 17.83 -7.30
C VAL A 311 -17.66 17.34 -8.63
N SER A 312 -17.41 18.09 -9.68
CA SER A 312 -17.82 17.72 -11.04
C SER A 312 -16.67 17.99 -12.01
N ALA A 313 -16.47 17.07 -12.95
CA ALA A 313 -15.78 17.37 -14.20
C ALA A 313 -16.83 17.62 -15.29
N ASN A 314 -16.80 18.75 -15.95
CA ASN A 314 -17.66 19.04 -17.10
C ASN A 314 -16.79 19.35 -18.31
N ALA A 315 -16.80 18.47 -19.28
CA ALA A 315 -15.90 18.56 -20.46
C ALA A 315 -14.43 18.80 -20.05
N GLY A 316 -13.96 18.11 -19.02
CA GLY A 316 -12.60 18.21 -18.50
C GLY A 316 -12.34 19.39 -17.55
N VAL A 317 -13.33 20.22 -17.27
CA VAL A 317 -13.21 21.35 -16.32
C VAL A 317 -13.71 20.93 -14.95
N LEU A 318 -12.80 20.95 -13.95
CA LEU A 318 -13.12 20.64 -12.57
C LEU A 318 -13.84 21.79 -11.88
N THR A 319 -14.94 21.49 -11.19
CA THR A 319 -15.70 22.43 -10.38
C THR A 319 -16.09 21.79 -9.04
N SER A 320 -16.38 22.61 -8.04
CA SER A 320 -16.80 22.18 -6.71
C SER A 320 -17.97 23.01 -6.20
N SER A 321 -18.85 22.40 -5.42
CA SER A 321 -19.94 23.09 -4.73
C SER A 321 -19.50 23.80 -3.44
N GLN A 322 -18.24 23.68 -3.04
CA GLN A 322 -17.71 24.44 -1.90
C GLN A 322 -17.71 25.95 -2.16
N PRO A 323 -17.89 26.77 -1.11
CA PRO A 323 -17.70 28.20 -1.22
C PRO A 323 -16.32 28.53 -1.82
N GLY A 324 -16.30 29.41 -2.84
CA GLY A 324 -15.06 29.72 -3.56
C GLY A 324 -14.61 28.70 -4.61
N GLY A 325 -15.34 27.58 -4.78
CA GLY A 325 -15.07 26.57 -5.82
C GLY A 325 -13.86 25.68 -5.56
N SER A 326 -13.30 25.69 -4.33
CA SER A 326 -12.16 24.82 -3.99
C SER A 326 -12.52 23.35 -4.11
N ALA A 327 -11.66 22.55 -4.76
CA ALA A 327 -11.81 21.11 -4.84
C ALA A 327 -11.35 20.39 -3.56
N TYR A 328 -10.62 21.10 -2.67
CA TYR A 328 -10.00 20.58 -1.44
C TYR A 328 -10.49 21.29 -0.19
#